data_5c5ab3db9af0dc2cdf7ee71cafd613c6
#
_entry.id   5c5ab3db9af0dc2cdf7ee71cafd613c6
#
_cell.length_a   1.000
_cell.length_b   1.000
_cell.length_c   1.000
_cell.angle_alpha   90.00
_cell.angle_beta   90.00
_cell.angle_gamma   90.00
#
_symmetry.space_group_name_H-M   'P 1'
#
loop_
_entity.id
_entity.type
_entity.pdbx_description
1 polymer ?
#
loop_
_entity_poly.entity_id
_entity_poly.type
_entity_poly.pdbx_seq_one_letter_code
_entity_poly.pdbx_strand_id
1 'polypeptide(L)'
;MADIVLIHGAWAGGWVWDSLLEGLRDAGHRPHAIDLPGNGHDDTPLAKVSLQRYVEHVGALIETLPGPIQLVAHSGGGITATAVAEAYVERIAGVAYVAGMMLPSGIGFGELCAELARDFPEVSGIGPYLEAAPGGSRVPGDAACAVFFHDAPAQAAITAARRLTVQPDGGRDIAAHWSAERFGRLPRLYIEATQDRSVLPRVQQRMQQLVPGAERVVLDCGHAPQLAMPGALLAALVDFFDRHPHPVH
;
A
#
# COMPACT_ATOMS: atom_id res chain seq x y z
N MET A 1 13.35 -11.66 -14.02
CA MET A 1 12.26 -10.85 -14.62
C MET A 1 10.96 -11.29 -13.98
N ALA A 2 10.24 -10.37 -13.31
CA ALA A 2 8.95 -10.61 -12.65
C ALA A 2 7.92 -9.59 -13.11
N ASP A 3 6.64 -9.92 -12.97
CA ASP A 3 5.54 -8.96 -13.05
C ASP A 3 5.37 -8.29 -11.69
N ILE A 4 5.40 -6.97 -11.65
CA ILE A 4 5.27 -6.19 -10.41
C ILE A 4 3.89 -5.54 -10.39
N VAL A 5 3.00 -5.98 -9.52
CA VAL A 5 1.69 -5.35 -9.35
C VAL A 5 1.78 -4.32 -8.24
N LEU A 6 1.56 -3.06 -8.59
CA LEU A 6 1.71 -1.89 -7.74
C LEU A 6 0.34 -1.40 -7.28
N ILE A 7 0.04 -1.57 -5.99
CA ILE A 7 -1.26 -1.29 -5.36
C ILE A 7 -1.15 0.00 -4.55
N HIS A 8 -1.93 1.00 -4.91
CA HIS A 8 -1.94 2.30 -4.24
C HIS A 8 -2.67 2.27 -2.88
N GLY A 9 -2.46 3.31 -2.08
CA GLY A 9 -3.17 3.54 -0.83
C GLY A 9 -4.55 4.17 -1.01
N ALA A 10 -5.24 4.41 0.10
CA ALA A 10 -6.53 5.09 0.11
C ALA A 10 -6.44 6.49 -0.56
N TRP A 11 -7.54 6.95 -1.14
CA TRP A 11 -7.73 8.22 -1.85
C TRP A 11 -6.87 8.40 -3.10
N ALA A 12 -5.90 7.52 -3.36
CA ALA A 12 -4.94 7.64 -4.46
C ALA A 12 -5.38 6.88 -5.72
N GLY A 13 -4.45 6.60 -6.60
CA GLY A 13 -4.58 5.80 -7.81
C GLY A 13 -3.20 5.30 -8.23
N GLY A 14 -3.12 4.52 -9.29
CA GLY A 14 -1.89 3.93 -9.82
C GLY A 14 -0.80 4.97 -10.11
N TRP A 15 -1.19 6.20 -10.35
CA TRP A 15 -0.31 7.34 -10.60
C TRP A 15 0.75 7.59 -9.50
N VAL A 16 0.52 7.15 -8.27
CA VAL A 16 1.51 7.33 -7.18
C VAL A 16 2.81 6.61 -7.47
N TRP A 17 2.79 5.66 -8.40
CA TRP A 17 3.93 4.84 -8.80
C TRP A 17 4.66 5.35 -10.05
N ASP A 18 4.18 6.43 -10.70
CA ASP A 18 4.72 6.93 -11.97
C ASP A 18 6.26 7.10 -11.93
N SER A 19 6.79 7.60 -10.80
CA SER A 19 8.24 7.82 -10.60
C SER A 19 9.09 6.54 -10.58
N LEU A 20 8.50 5.38 -10.39
CA LEU A 20 9.22 4.10 -10.29
C LEU A 20 9.15 3.27 -11.58
N LEU A 21 8.17 3.56 -12.47
CA LEU A 21 7.84 2.67 -13.58
C LEU A 21 9.01 2.47 -14.54
N GLU A 22 9.72 3.55 -14.88
CA GLU A 22 10.89 3.48 -15.77
C GLU A 22 12.02 2.69 -15.12
N GLY A 23 12.41 3.03 -13.89
CA GLY A 23 13.47 2.33 -13.17
C GLY A 23 13.20 0.84 -12.95
N LEU A 24 11.94 0.44 -12.73
CA LEU A 24 11.57 -0.97 -12.64
C LEU A 24 11.72 -1.69 -14.00
N ARG A 25 11.40 -1.00 -15.12
CA ARG A 25 11.62 -1.56 -16.47
C ARG A 25 13.10 -1.68 -16.80
N ASP A 26 13.91 -0.68 -16.43
CA ASP A 26 15.36 -0.69 -16.62
C ASP A 26 16.03 -1.80 -15.79
N ALA A 27 15.47 -2.13 -14.63
CA ALA A 27 15.86 -3.29 -13.83
C ALA A 27 15.37 -4.64 -14.40
N GLY A 28 14.69 -4.64 -15.57
CA GLY A 28 14.25 -5.85 -16.26
C GLY A 28 12.93 -6.44 -15.75
N HIS A 29 12.13 -5.69 -15.01
CA HIS A 29 10.80 -6.11 -14.55
C HIS A 29 9.66 -5.51 -15.40
N ARG A 30 8.44 -6.02 -15.23
CA ARG A 30 7.23 -5.53 -15.86
C ARG A 30 6.29 -4.90 -14.80
N PRO A 31 6.34 -3.57 -14.57
CA PRO A 31 5.49 -2.92 -13.60
C PRO A 31 4.06 -2.70 -14.14
N HIS A 32 3.08 -2.99 -13.31
CA HIS A 32 1.65 -2.81 -13.53
C HIS A 32 1.07 -1.95 -12.40
N ALA A 33 1.06 -0.63 -12.59
CA ALA A 33 0.41 0.29 -11.67
C ALA A 33 -1.10 0.29 -11.96
N ILE A 34 -1.89 -0.12 -10.97
CA ILE A 34 -3.34 -0.30 -11.15
C ILE A 34 -4.13 0.76 -10.39
N ASP A 35 -5.30 1.09 -10.91
CA ASP A 35 -6.34 1.79 -10.16
C ASP A 35 -7.26 0.75 -9.51
N LEU A 36 -7.41 0.80 -8.19
CA LEU A 36 -8.37 -0.07 -7.50
C LEU A 36 -9.82 0.39 -7.79
N PRO A 37 -10.79 -0.53 -7.77
CA PRO A 37 -12.20 -0.20 -7.96
C PRO A 37 -12.66 1.03 -7.18
N GLY A 38 -13.22 2.02 -7.86
CA GLY A 38 -13.69 3.29 -7.31
C GLY A 38 -12.62 4.32 -6.98
N ASN A 39 -11.35 4.09 -7.36
CA ASN A 39 -10.25 5.03 -7.18
C ASN A 39 -9.54 5.35 -8.51
N GLY A 40 -8.74 6.40 -8.54
CA GLY A 40 -8.01 6.79 -9.75
C GLY A 40 -8.94 7.08 -10.92
N HIS A 41 -8.80 6.33 -12.00
CA HIS A 41 -9.65 6.39 -13.20
C HIS A 41 -10.67 5.25 -13.29
N ASP A 42 -10.75 4.38 -12.28
CA ASP A 42 -11.76 3.31 -12.25
C ASP A 42 -13.13 3.90 -11.91
N ASP A 43 -14.13 3.55 -12.71
CA ASP A 43 -15.49 4.09 -12.64
C ASP A 43 -16.47 3.19 -11.87
N THR A 44 -15.96 2.19 -11.15
CA THR A 44 -16.80 1.33 -10.30
C THR A 44 -17.58 2.18 -9.31
N PRO A 45 -18.91 2.06 -9.27
CA PRO A 45 -19.74 2.79 -8.30
C PRO A 45 -19.27 2.55 -6.87
N LEU A 46 -19.06 3.61 -6.09
CA LEU A 46 -18.48 3.55 -4.74
C LEU A 46 -19.22 2.57 -3.81
N ALA A 47 -20.56 2.47 -3.96
CA ALA A 47 -21.36 1.53 -3.19
C ALA A 47 -21.12 0.03 -3.50
N LYS A 48 -20.39 -0.28 -4.60
CA LYS A 48 -20.02 -1.64 -4.99
C LYS A 48 -18.61 -2.04 -4.59
N VAL A 49 -17.87 -1.12 -3.97
CA VAL A 49 -16.51 -1.37 -3.53
C VAL A 49 -16.50 -2.18 -2.25
N SER A 50 -15.59 -3.14 -2.18
CA SER A 50 -15.31 -3.99 -1.01
C SER A 50 -13.90 -4.57 -1.14
N LEU A 51 -13.36 -5.14 -0.05
CA LEU A 51 -12.10 -5.88 -0.12
C LEU A 51 -12.18 -7.05 -1.12
N GLN A 52 -13.30 -7.78 -1.13
CA GLN A 52 -13.51 -8.87 -2.09
C GLN A 52 -13.44 -8.36 -3.53
N ARG A 53 -14.03 -7.19 -3.82
CA ARG A 53 -13.97 -6.59 -5.15
C ARG A 53 -12.55 -6.17 -5.53
N TYR A 54 -11.76 -5.68 -4.57
CA TYR A 54 -10.33 -5.39 -4.78
C TYR A 54 -9.54 -6.67 -5.11
N VAL A 55 -9.75 -7.75 -4.35
CA VAL A 55 -9.10 -9.04 -4.60
C VAL A 55 -9.44 -9.60 -5.97
N GLU A 56 -10.71 -9.55 -6.38
CA GLU A 56 -11.15 -9.99 -7.71
C GLU A 56 -10.52 -9.18 -8.83
N HIS A 57 -10.44 -7.84 -8.67
CA HIS A 57 -9.85 -6.95 -9.67
C HIS A 57 -8.36 -7.22 -9.86
N VAL A 58 -7.60 -7.31 -8.76
CA VAL A 58 -6.17 -7.62 -8.83
C VAL A 58 -5.93 -9.04 -9.31
N GLY A 59 -6.76 -10.00 -8.87
CA GLY A 59 -6.70 -11.39 -9.29
C GLY A 59 -6.91 -11.56 -10.78
N ALA A 60 -7.88 -10.87 -11.35
CA ALA A 60 -8.12 -10.90 -12.80
C ALA A 60 -6.89 -10.43 -13.60
N LEU A 61 -6.15 -9.42 -13.11
CA LEU A 61 -4.88 -9.04 -13.72
C LEU A 61 -3.84 -10.17 -13.57
N ILE A 62 -3.64 -10.70 -12.34
CA ILE A 62 -2.66 -11.76 -12.06
C ILE A 62 -2.86 -12.97 -12.98
N GLU A 63 -4.11 -13.34 -13.27
CA GLU A 63 -4.44 -14.47 -14.16
C GLU A 63 -3.97 -14.26 -15.61
N THR A 64 -3.84 -13.01 -16.06
CA THR A 64 -3.33 -12.68 -17.40
C THR A 64 -1.81 -12.63 -17.48
N LEU A 65 -1.12 -12.51 -16.36
CA LEU A 65 0.33 -12.33 -16.31
C LEU A 65 1.07 -13.67 -16.34
N PRO A 66 2.11 -13.82 -17.19
CA PRO A 66 2.78 -15.11 -17.38
C PRO A 66 3.80 -15.46 -16.31
N GLY A 67 4.34 -14.45 -15.61
CA GLY A 67 5.49 -14.60 -14.70
C GLY A 67 5.12 -14.78 -13.23
N PRO A 68 6.14 -14.97 -12.39
CA PRO A 68 5.98 -14.81 -10.96
C PRO A 68 5.60 -13.36 -10.63
N ILE A 69 4.77 -13.16 -9.62
CA ILE A 69 4.21 -11.87 -9.24
C ILE A 69 4.90 -11.36 -7.98
N GLN A 70 5.39 -10.13 -8.04
CA GLN A 70 5.75 -9.35 -6.86
C GLN A 70 4.62 -8.36 -6.59
N LEU A 71 4.10 -8.33 -5.38
CA LEU A 71 3.13 -7.32 -4.95
C LEU A 71 3.88 -6.19 -4.24
N VAL A 72 3.59 -4.96 -4.62
CA VAL A 72 4.06 -3.77 -3.89
C VAL A 72 2.85 -2.96 -3.50
N ALA A 73 2.71 -2.64 -2.23
CA ALA A 73 1.54 -1.96 -1.73
C ALA A 73 1.88 -0.79 -0.83
N HIS A 74 1.27 0.36 -1.10
CA HIS A 74 1.42 1.57 -0.31
C HIS A 74 0.26 1.74 0.66
N SER A 75 0.56 2.12 1.92
CA SER A 75 -0.47 2.55 2.89
C SER A 75 -1.61 1.52 3.02
N GLY A 76 -2.87 1.93 2.91
CA GLY A 76 -4.07 1.06 2.96
C GLY A 76 -4.08 -0.05 1.91
N GLY A 77 -3.38 0.11 0.78
CA GLY A 77 -3.20 -0.95 -0.22
C GLY A 77 -2.55 -2.22 0.33
N GLY A 78 -1.85 -2.12 1.47
CA GLY A 78 -1.25 -3.26 2.15
C GLY A 78 -2.25 -4.32 2.58
N ILE A 79 -3.46 -3.91 3.01
CA ILE A 79 -4.53 -4.85 3.37
C ILE A 79 -5.00 -5.62 2.12
N THR A 80 -5.17 -4.91 1.01
CA THR A 80 -5.52 -5.52 -0.29
C THR A 80 -4.43 -6.49 -0.74
N ALA A 81 -3.16 -6.09 -0.69
CA ALA A 81 -2.04 -6.96 -1.06
C ALA A 81 -1.99 -8.24 -0.21
N THR A 82 -2.23 -8.13 1.10
CA THR A 82 -2.31 -9.29 2.00
C THR A 82 -3.43 -10.25 1.58
N ALA A 83 -4.64 -9.73 1.30
CA ALA A 83 -5.77 -10.55 0.88
C ALA A 83 -5.55 -11.20 -0.50
N VAL A 84 -4.94 -10.47 -1.43
CA VAL A 84 -4.54 -11.01 -2.75
C VAL A 84 -3.49 -12.11 -2.59
N ALA A 85 -2.46 -11.87 -1.77
CA ALA A 85 -1.40 -12.84 -1.52
C ALA A 85 -1.92 -14.12 -0.85
N GLU A 86 -2.91 -14.00 0.05
CA GLU A 86 -3.60 -15.17 0.59
C GLU A 86 -4.36 -15.92 -0.49
N ALA A 87 -5.12 -15.24 -1.36
CA ALA A 87 -5.94 -15.87 -2.38
C ALA A 87 -5.11 -16.53 -3.51
N TYR A 88 -4.00 -15.90 -3.92
CA TYR A 88 -3.19 -16.28 -5.08
C TYR A 88 -1.76 -16.72 -4.71
N VAL A 89 -1.57 -17.30 -3.53
CA VAL A 89 -0.26 -17.60 -2.92
C VAL A 89 0.71 -18.33 -3.87
N GLU A 90 0.22 -19.24 -4.71
CA GLU A 90 1.05 -20.02 -5.64
C GLU A 90 1.62 -19.18 -6.80
N ARG A 91 1.10 -17.96 -6.99
CA ARG A 91 1.57 -17.03 -8.01
C ARG A 91 2.48 -15.94 -7.44
N ILE A 92 2.49 -15.75 -6.11
CA ILE A 92 3.17 -14.65 -5.45
C ILE A 92 4.57 -15.06 -5.03
N ALA A 93 5.58 -14.32 -5.50
CA ALA A 93 6.98 -14.51 -5.13
C ALA A 93 7.37 -13.70 -3.88
N GLY A 94 6.72 -12.56 -3.66
CA GLY A 94 6.95 -11.72 -2.48
C GLY A 94 5.97 -10.56 -2.38
N VAL A 95 5.90 -9.94 -1.20
CA VAL A 95 5.03 -8.79 -0.92
C VAL A 95 5.85 -7.68 -0.25
N ALA A 96 5.92 -6.50 -0.85
CA ALA A 96 6.57 -5.33 -0.29
C ALA A 96 5.53 -4.31 0.20
N TYR A 97 5.65 -3.90 1.45
CA TYR A 97 4.81 -2.89 2.11
C TYR A 97 5.57 -1.57 2.20
N VAL A 98 5.10 -0.54 1.50
CA VAL A 98 5.69 0.81 1.51
C VAL A 98 4.87 1.67 2.46
N ALA A 99 5.37 1.95 3.66
CA ALA A 99 4.59 2.55 4.75
C ALA A 99 3.19 1.90 4.84
N GLY A 100 3.13 0.60 4.56
CA GLY A 100 1.92 -0.14 4.26
C GLY A 100 1.26 -0.78 5.49
N MET A 101 -0.03 -1.01 5.40
CA MET A 101 -0.81 -1.66 6.46
C MET A 101 -0.64 -3.19 6.40
N MET A 102 0.40 -3.70 7.07
CA MET A 102 0.67 -5.14 7.27
C MET A 102 0.06 -5.57 8.62
N LEU A 103 -1.16 -6.06 8.60
CA LEU A 103 -1.97 -6.30 9.80
C LEU A 103 -2.14 -7.79 10.14
N PRO A 104 -2.35 -8.14 11.42
CA PRO A 104 -2.76 -9.47 11.82
C PRO A 104 -4.06 -9.89 11.12
N SER A 105 -4.25 -11.20 10.95
CA SER A 105 -5.44 -11.77 10.33
C SER A 105 -6.71 -11.32 11.05
N GLY A 106 -7.65 -10.74 10.32
CA GLY A 106 -8.95 -10.31 10.82
C GLY A 106 -8.95 -8.97 11.57
N ILE A 107 -7.80 -8.30 11.71
CA ILE A 107 -7.70 -6.99 12.39
C ILE A 107 -7.70 -5.87 11.36
N GLY A 108 -8.55 -4.87 11.56
CA GLY A 108 -8.59 -3.64 10.76
C GLY A 108 -7.61 -2.58 11.28
N PHE A 109 -7.20 -1.66 10.39
CA PHE A 109 -6.28 -0.58 10.76
C PHE A 109 -6.87 0.35 11.84
N GLY A 110 -8.16 0.67 11.75
CA GLY A 110 -8.85 1.48 12.75
C GLY A 110 -8.86 0.85 14.14
N GLU A 111 -8.99 -0.48 14.21
CA GLU A 111 -8.93 -1.23 15.48
C GLU A 111 -7.54 -1.15 16.12
N LEU A 112 -6.47 -1.35 15.33
CA LEU A 112 -5.09 -1.20 15.82
C LEU A 112 -4.82 0.23 16.30
N CYS A 113 -5.26 1.24 15.55
CA CYS A 113 -5.10 2.63 15.96
C CYS A 113 -5.88 2.95 17.24
N ALA A 114 -7.10 2.42 17.40
CA ALA A 114 -7.89 2.60 18.63
C ALA A 114 -7.25 1.95 19.86
N GLU A 115 -6.58 0.80 19.68
CA GLU A 115 -5.77 0.18 20.73
C GLU A 115 -4.61 1.10 21.15
N LEU A 116 -3.83 1.56 20.18
CA LEU A 116 -2.65 2.40 20.43
C LEU A 116 -2.99 3.80 20.93
N ALA A 117 -4.14 4.37 20.54
CA ALA A 117 -4.56 5.71 20.92
C ALA A 117 -4.81 5.86 22.43
N ARG A 118 -4.96 4.77 23.18
CA ARG A 118 -5.07 4.78 24.64
C ARG A 118 -3.84 5.36 25.30
N ASP A 119 -2.66 5.05 24.74
CA ASP A 119 -1.35 5.50 25.24
C ASP A 119 -0.75 6.63 24.37
N PHE A 120 -1.17 6.73 23.10
CA PHE A 120 -0.58 7.58 22.06
C PHE A 120 -1.66 8.22 21.17
N PRO A 121 -2.34 9.28 21.63
CA PRO A 121 -3.47 9.88 20.90
C PRO A 121 -3.10 10.43 19.52
N GLU A 122 -1.82 10.69 19.23
CA GLU A 122 -1.34 11.17 17.93
C GLU A 122 -1.46 10.15 16.80
N VAL A 123 -1.69 8.85 17.10
CA VAL A 123 -1.76 7.79 16.07
C VAL A 123 -2.96 7.90 15.13
N SER A 124 -3.83 8.86 15.31
CA SER A 124 -4.96 9.14 14.42
C SER A 124 -4.55 9.59 13.00
N GLY A 125 -3.31 10.04 12.81
CA GLY A 125 -2.73 10.39 11.52
C GLY A 125 -3.60 11.36 10.71
N ILE A 126 -4.03 10.95 9.51
CA ILE A 126 -4.91 11.76 8.64
C ILE A 126 -6.36 11.82 9.14
N GLY A 127 -6.76 10.93 10.04
CA GLY A 127 -8.16 10.77 10.49
C GLY A 127 -8.89 12.08 10.83
N PRO A 128 -8.32 12.99 11.65
CA PRO A 128 -8.96 14.24 12.06
C PRO A 128 -9.24 15.23 10.92
N TYR A 129 -8.60 15.06 9.77
CA TYR A 129 -8.71 15.97 8.62
C TYR A 129 -9.67 15.47 7.55
N LEU A 130 -10.23 14.27 7.71
CA LEU A 130 -11.09 13.68 6.70
C LEU A 130 -12.45 14.40 6.64
N GLU A 131 -12.89 14.65 5.41
CA GLU A 131 -14.22 15.16 5.12
C GLU A 131 -15.12 14.06 4.56
N ALA A 132 -16.36 14.05 5.01
CA ALA A 132 -17.37 13.15 4.45
C ALA A 132 -17.65 13.50 2.98
N ALA A 133 -17.83 12.49 2.16
CA ALA A 133 -18.25 12.60 0.77
C ALA A 133 -19.34 11.55 0.49
N PRO A 134 -20.20 11.73 -0.51
CA PRO A 134 -21.19 10.70 -0.87
C PRO A 134 -20.52 9.36 -1.18
N GLY A 135 -20.80 8.35 -0.37
CA GLY A 135 -20.27 6.99 -0.50
C GLY A 135 -18.83 6.79 -0.01
N GLY A 136 -18.28 7.76 0.75
CA GLY A 136 -16.92 7.66 1.24
C GLY A 136 -16.40 8.89 1.95
N SER A 137 -15.09 9.09 1.89
CA SER A 137 -14.39 10.24 2.47
C SER A 137 -13.38 10.83 1.49
N ARG A 138 -13.01 12.08 1.72
CA ARG A 138 -11.96 12.77 0.97
C ARG A 138 -10.95 13.43 1.92
N VAL A 139 -9.77 13.71 1.40
CA VAL A 139 -8.71 14.46 2.09
C VAL A 139 -8.62 15.85 1.45
N PRO A 140 -8.75 16.94 2.24
CA PRO A 140 -8.47 18.29 1.77
C PRO A 140 -7.02 18.41 1.28
N GLY A 141 -6.81 19.24 0.22
CA GLY A 141 -5.50 19.35 -0.42
C GLY A 141 -4.39 19.88 0.49
N ASP A 142 -4.70 20.78 1.40
CA ASP A 142 -3.77 21.30 2.42
C ASP A 142 -3.41 20.22 3.45
N ALA A 143 -4.38 19.45 3.92
CA ALA A 143 -4.14 18.30 4.79
C ALA A 143 -3.31 17.21 4.09
N ALA A 144 -3.59 16.93 2.81
CA ALA A 144 -2.79 16.00 2.02
C ALA A 144 -1.33 16.45 1.90
N CYS A 145 -1.08 17.72 1.60
CA CYS A 145 0.27 18.28 1.56
C CYS A 145 0.97 18.21 2.92
N ALA A 146 0.26 18.50 4.02
CA ALA A 146 0.84 18.54 5.36
C ALA A 146 1.11 17.16 5.96
N VAL A 147 0.32 16.14 5.59
CA VAL A 147 0.37 14.80 6.20
C VAL A 147 1.01 13.78 5.27
N PHE A 148 0.58 13.70 4.00
CA PHE A 148 1.08 12.68 3.07
C PHE A 148 2.35 13.10 2.33
N PHE A 149 2.46 14.39 1.97
CA PHE A 149 3.45 14.85 0.99
C PHE A 149 4.36 15.96 1.54
N HIS A 150 4.48 16.07 2.86
CA HIS A 150 5.15 17.21 3.53
C HIS A 150 6.64 17.31 3.22
N ASP A 151 7.30 16.23 2.82
CA ASP A 151 8.71 16.12 2.48
C ASP A 151 9.00 15.95 0.98
N ALA A 152 7.94 15.87 0.17
CA ALA A 152 8.08 15.86 -1.28
C ALA A 152 8.36 17.28 -1.84
N PRO A 153 8.97 17.40 -3.04
CA PRO A 153 9.09 18.70 -3.71
C PRO A 153 7.72 19.39 -3.81
N ALA A 154 7.64 20.68 -3.46
CA ALA A 154 6.38 21.41 -3.27
C ALA A 154 5.42 21.27 -4.48
N GLN A 155 5.93 21.38 -5.72
CA GLN A 155 5.10 21.23 -6.91
C GLN A 155 4.56 19.80 -7.07
N ALA A 156 5.37 18.79 -6.73
CA ALA A 156 4.95 17.38 -6.76
C ALA A 156 3.88 17.12 -5.70
N ALA A 157 4.05 17.66 -4.48
CA ALA A 157 3.07 17.56 -3.40
C ALA A 157 1.71 18.15 -3.79
N ILE A 158 1.70 19.38 -4.35
CA ILE A 158 0.47 20.06 -4.81
C ILE A 158 -0.19 19.25 -5.93
N THR A 159 0.59 18.74 -6.88
CA THR A 159 0.07 17.95 -8.01
C THR A 159 -0.54 16.64 -7.50
N ALA A 160 0.14 15.95 -6.60
CA ALA A 160 -0.34 14.71 -5.98
C ALA A 160 -1.63 14.95 -5.17
N ALA A 161 -1.68 16.01 -4.34
CA ALA A 161 -2.86 16.35 -3.57
C ALA A 161 -4.11 16.60 -4.44
N ARG A 162 -3.94 17.21 -5.63
CA ARG A 162 -5.04 17.44 -6.59
C ARG A 162 -5.53 16.18 -7.31
N ARG A 163 -4.74 15.10 -7.30
CA ARG A 163 -5.10 13.81 -7.92
C ARG A 163 -5.81 12.85 -6.96
N LEU A 164 -5.89 13.20 -5.67
CA LEU A 164 -6.64 12.39 -4.71
C LEU A 164 -8.13 12.38 -5.05
N THR A 165 -8.74 11.21 -4.92
CA THR A 165 -10.16 10.97 -5.17
C THR A 165 -10.90 10.62 -3.89
N VAL A 166 -12.22 10.43 -3.95
CA VAL A 166 -13.00 9.90 -2.83
C VAL A 166 -12.56 8.45 -2.57
N GLN A 167 -12.25 8.12 -1.31
CA GLN A 167 -12.08 6.74 -0.89
C GLN A 167 -13.43 6.14 -0.54
N PRO A 168 -13.85 5.06 -1.22
CA PRO A 168 -15.08 4.36 -0.90
C PRO A 168 -15.09 3.78 0.53
N ASP A 169 -16.22 3.88 1.24
CA ASP A 169 -16.35 3.32 2.59
C ASP A 169 -16.05 1.82 2.62
N GLY A 170 -16.57 1.05 1.65
CA GLY A 170 -16.33 -0.39 1.53
C GLY A 170 -14.89 -0.80 1.21
N GLY A 171 -14.02 0.16 0.88
CA GLY A 171 -12.59 -0.05 0.67
C GLY A 171 -11.72 0.51 1.79
N ARG A 172 -12.29 1.05 2.87
CA ARG A 172 -11.58 1.70 3.95
C ARG A 172 -11.58 0.89 5.24
N ASP A 173 -12.75 0.51 5.74
CA ASP A 173 -12.88 -0.27 6.97
C ASP A 173 -12.82 -1.77 6.66
N ILE A 174 -11.65 -2.19 6.17
CA ILE A 174 -11.40 -3.55 5.69
C ILE A 174 -10.36 -4.26 6.56
N ALA A 175 -10.49 -5.58 6.67
CA ALA A 175 -9.53 -6.45 7.32
C ALA A 175 -9.29 -7.69 6.45
N ALA A 176 -8.03 -8.04 6.22
CA ALA A 176 -7.66 -9.25 5.51
C ALA A 176 -7.65 -10.45 6.47
N HIS A 177 -8.24 -11.56 6.04
CA HIS A 177 -8.05 -12.86 6.70
C HIS A 177 -6.96 -13.62 5.96
N TRP A 178 -5.98 -14.12 6.70
CA TRP A 178 -4.85 -14.85 6.15
C TRP A 178 -4.37 -15.95 7.10
N SER A 179 -3.66 -16.93 6.54
CA SER A 179 -3.14 -18.09 7.25
C SER A 179 -1.61 -18.15 7.21
N ALA A 180 -1.02 -18.87 8.16
CA ALA A 180 0.42 -19.09 8.22
C ALA A 180 0.93 -19.93 7.04
N GLU A 181 0.09 -20.84 6.55
CA GLU A 181 0.38 -21.81 5.48
C GLU A 181 0.34 -21.17 4.07
N ARG A 182 -0.32 -20.02 3.94
CA ARG A 182 -0.46 -19.31 2.66
C ARG A 182 0.30 -17.99 2.69
N PHE A 183 -0.35 -16.85 2.97
CA PHE A 183 0.32 -15.56 3.05
C PHE A 183 1.49 -15.58 4.05
N GLY A 184 1.34 -16.22 5.21
CA GLY A 184 2.34 -16.24 6.27
C GLY A 184 3.70 -16.81 5.86
N ARG A 185 3.75 -17.71 4.86
CA ARG A 185 5.00 -18.31 4.34
C ARG A 185 5.73 -17.44 3.31
N LEU A 186 5.06 -16.43 2.76
CA LEU A 186 5.64 -15.61 1.69
C LEU A 186 6.77 -14.72 2.20
N PRO A 187 7.82 -14.51 1.39
CA PRO A 187 8.79 -13.44 1.61
C PRO A 187 8.10 -12.08 1.69
N ARG A 188 8.46 -11.28 2.68
CA ARG A 188 7.89 -9.95 2.88
C ARG A 188 8.99 -8.93 3.11
N LEU A 189 8.82 -7.75 2.52
CA LEU A 189 9.62 -6.56 2.78
C LEU A 189 8.73 -5.50 3.42
N TYR A 190 9.20 -4.86 4.47
CA TYR A 190 8.57 -3.67 5.04
C TYR A 190 9.50 -2.47 4.88
N ILE A 191 9.06 -1.47 4.13
CA ILE A 191 9.75 -0.20 3.96
C ILE A 191 9.11 0.79 4.94
N GLU A 192 9.85 1.07 6.01
CA GLU A 192 9.45 1.97 7.09
C GLU A 192 9.83 3.40 6.75
N ALA A 193 8.87 4.32 6.86
CA ALA A 193 9.04 5.75 6.67
C ALA A 193 9.12 6.43 8.04
N THR A 194 10.30 6.98 8.40
CA THR A 194 10.56 7.47 9.78
C THR A 194 9.89 8.80 10.10
N GLN A 195 9.51 9.57 9.08
CA GLN A 195 8.84 10.87 9.23
C GLN A 195 7.37 10.83 8.82
N ASP A 196 6.79 9.62 8.71
CA ASP A 196 5.39 9.44 8.33
C ASP A 196 4.43 10.06 9.34
N ARG A 197 3.54 10.92 8.85
CA ARG A 197 2.51 11.61 9.62
C ARG A 197 1.11 11.02 9.47
N SER A 198 0.96 10.01 8.59
CA SER A 198 -0.29 9.29 8.34
C SER A 198 -0.32 7.94 9.04
N VAL A 199 0.59 7.04 8.65
CA VAL A 199 0.84 5.78 9.35
C VAL A 199 2.09 5.97 10.19
N LEU A 200 1.94 6.53 11.39
CA LEU A 200 3.07 6.97 12.21
C LEU A 200 4.10 5.84 12.41
N PRO A 201 5.40 6.15 12.54
CA PRO A 201 6.46 5.15 12.71
C PRO A 201 6.16 4.13 13.81
N ARG A 202 5.59 4.57 14.91
CA ARG A 202 5.14 3.72 16.02
C ARG A 202 4.10 2.68 15.59
N VAL A 203 3.15 3.06 14.74
CA VAL A 203 2.13 2.16 14.18
C VAL A 203 2.78 1.18 13.21
N GLN A 204 3.68 1.66 12.35
CA GLN A 204 4.45 0.81 11.43
C GLN A 204 5.26 -0.25 12.19
N GLN A 205 5.96 0.14 13.26
CA GLN A 205 6.73 -0.77 14.12
C GLN A 205 5.83 -1.78 14.84
N ARG A 206 4.66 -1.34 15.32
CA ARG A 206 3.71 -2.23 15.97
C ARG A 206 3.17 -3.29 15.01
N MET A 207 2.85 -2.92 13.78
CA MET A 207 2.44 -3.88 12.73
C MET A 207 3.54 -4.92 12.46
N GLN A 208 4.80 -4.51 12.35
CA GLN A 208 5.94 -5.41 12.15
C GLN A 208 6.13 -6.38 13.34
N GLN A 209 5.88 -5.93 14.56
CA GLN A 209 5.92 -6.80 15.75
C GLN A 209 4.79 -7.83 15.75
N LEU A 210 3.59 -7.43 15.33
CA LEU A 210 2.40 -8.28 15.31
C LEU A 210 2.41 -9.27 14.13
N VAL A 211 3.08 -8.92 13.02
CA VAL A 211 3.23 -9.77 11.83
C VAL A 211 4.73 -9.94 11.52
N PRO A 212 5.45 -10.75 12.34
CA PRO A 212 6.90 -10.88 12.22
C PRO A 212 7.32 -11.62 10.95
N GLY A 213 8.63 -11.49 10.61
CA GLY A 213 9.25 -12.21 9.49
C GLY A 213 9.37 -11.40 8.19
N ALA A 214 8.97 -10.14 8.17
CA ALA A 214 9.30 -9.24 7.07
C ALA A 214 10.75 -8.72 7.21
N GLU A 215 11.46 -8.66 6.09
CA GLU A 215 12.70 -7.89 6.00
C GLU A 215 12.36 -6.41 6.20
N ARG A 216 13.27 -5.64 6.77
CA ARG A 216 13.03 -4.22 7.08
C ARG A 216 14.03 -3.34 6.39
N VAL A 217 13.54 -2.36 5.65
CA VAL A 217 14.31 -1.22 5.13
C VAL A 217 13.73 0.06 5.73
N VAL A 218 14.61 0.96 6.18
CA VAL A 218 14.21 2.22 6.81
C VAL A 218 14.60 3.37 5.88
N LEU A 219 13.62 4.20 5.53
CA LEU A 219 13.82 5.43 4.77
C LEU A 219 13.48 6.63 5.65
N ASP A 220 14.37 7.63 5.64
CA ASP A 220 14.17 8.87 6.39
C ASP A 220 13.29 9.84 5.58
N CYS A 221 12.01 9.50 5.46
CA CYS A 221 11.03 10.23 4.67
C CYS A 221 9.62 10.15 5.27
N GLY A 222 8.69 10.92 4.69
CA GLY A 222 7.28 10.94 5.01
C GLY A 222 6.50 9.77 4.40
N HIS A 223 5.17 9.92 4.37
CA HIS A 223 4.22 8.87 4.00
C HIS A 223 4.34 8.37 2.56
N ALA A 224 4.89 9.17 1.65
CA ALA A 224 4.97 8.88 0.23
C ALA A 224 6.43 8.78 -0.28
N PRO A 225 7.18 7.70 0.08
CA PRO A 225 8.56 7.51 -0.38
C PRO A 225 8.70 7.55 -1.90
N GLN A 226 7.69 7.13 -2.64
CA GLN A 226 7.63 7.17 -4.10
C GLN A 226 7.69 8.59 -4.68
N LEU A 227 7.34 9.61 -3.89
CA LEU A 227 7.47 11.01 -4.28
C LEU A 227 8.71 11.68 -3.66
N ALA A 228 9.03 11.32 -2.42
CA ALA A 228 10.10 11.96 -1.66
C ALA A 228 11.48 11.35 -1.93
N MET A 229 11.57 10.02 -2.02
CA MET A 229 12.82 9.27 -2.18
C MET A 229 12.72 8.13 -3.21
N PRO A 230 12.27 8.40 -4.46
CA PRO A 230 11.96 7.34 -5.45
C PRO A 230 13.17 6.45 -5.75
N GLY A 231 14.39 7.01 -5.80
CA GLY A 231 15.60 6.22 -6.08
C GLY A 231 15.95 5.22 -4.96
N ALA A 232 15.82 5.63 -3.68
CA ALA A 232 16.07 4.75 -2.55
C ALA A 232 14.99 3.66 -2.44
N LEU A 233 13.73 4.02 -2.69
CA LEU A 233 12.62 3.08 -2.74
C LEU A 233 12.83 2.05 -3.85
N LEU A 234 13.17 2.50 -5.07
CA LEU A 234 13.45 1.62 -6.21
C LEU A 234 14.56 0.62 -5.88
N ALA A 235 15.68 1.10 -5.33
CA ALA A 235 16.81 0.23 -4.98
C ALA A 235 16.41 -0.86 -3.97
N ALA A 236 15.64 -0.50 -2.94
CA ALA A 236 15.17 -1.46 -1.93
C ALA A 236 14.22 -2.51 -2.53
N LEU A 237 13.32 -2.09 -3.43
CA LEU A 237 12.39 -3.00 -4.10
C LEU A 237 13.11 -3.97 -5.04
N VAL A 238 14.03 -3.47 -5.88
CA VAL A 238 14.78 -4.31 -6.83
C VAL A 238 15.64 -5.33 -6.08
N ASP A 239 16.38 -4.91 -5.04
CA ASP A 239 17.17 -5.82 -4.21
C ASP A 239 16.32 -6.94 -3.60
N PHE A 240 15.11 -6.63 -3.12
CA PHE A 240 14.18 -7.64 -2.62
C PHE A 240 13.70 -8.59 -3.72
N PHE A 241 13.34 -8.09 -4.90
CA PHE A 241 12.87 -8.93 -6.01
C PHE A 241 13.95 -9.88 -6.53
N ASP A 242 15.20 -9.42 -6.58
CA ASP A 242 16.34 -10.23 -7.03
C ASP A 242 16.63 -11.40 -6.08
N ARG A 243 16.37 -11.22 -4.79
CA ARG A 243 16.52 -12.29 -3.79
C ARG A 243 15.34 -13.26 -3.75
N HIS A 244 14.18 -12.84 -4.24
CA HIS A 244 12.94 -13.64 -4.24
C HIS A 244 12.32 -13.72 -5.65
N PRO A 245 13.02 -14.36 -6.62
CA PRO A 245 12.57 -14.35 -8.02
C PRO A 245 11.41 -15.31 -8.33
N HIS A 246 11.10 -16.23 -7.42
CA HIS A 246 10.09 -17.27 -7.62
C HIS A 246 9.18 -17.43 -6.40
N PRO A 247 7.93 -17.91 -6.60
CA PRO A 247 7.06 -18.31 -5.49
C PRO A 247 7.71 -19.39 -4.62
N VAL A 248 7.40 -19.36 -3.32
CA VAL A 248 7.82 -20.39 -2.37
C VAL A 248 6.81 -21.53 -2.43
N HIS A 249 7.27 -22.73 -2.75
CA HIS A 249 6.45 -23.95 -2.82
C HIS A 249 6.40 -24.70 -1.48
#